data_4f399db95bb5559f17470eadf95c8de0
#
_entry.id   4f399db95bb5559f17470eadf95c8de0
#
_cell.length_a   1.000
_cell.length_b   1.000
_cell.length_c   1.000
_cell.angle_alpha   90.00
_cell.angle_beta   90.00
_cell.angle_gamma   90.00
#
_symmetry.space_group_name_H-M   'P 1'
#
loop_
_entity.id
_entity.type
_entity.pdbx_description
1 polymer ?
#
loop_
_entity_poly.entity_id
_entity_poly.type
_entity_poly.pdbx_seq_one_letter_code
_entity_poly.pdbx_strand_id
1 'polypeptide(L)'
;MSATGKGASGEQSKPSTPFPYTVEMTATAERVYTDLYRKCKTAESLGHPESIHCKMFHIVEEAVKKIIPHDPLNKTHALRGNLSNIFRLRKGRMRVMWIASSARRRVCVLFISETLRKEGDKSDPYEIFEDLLDSGAFDQALKELGVKRAAALHK
;
A
#
# COMPACT_ATOMS: atom_id res chain seq x y z
N MET A 1 -28.22 -20.14 -17.95
CA MET A 1 -27.51 -19.87 -18.04
C MET A 1 -27.10 -19.84 -17.94
N SER A 2 -27.49 -19.97 -17.99
CA SER A 2 -26.67 -19.71 -18.06
C SER A 2 -26.22 -19.75 -17.88
N ALA A 3 -26.53 -20.12 -17.90
CA ALA A 3 -25.61 -19.91 -17.90
C ALA A 3 -25.13 -20.02 -17.70
N THR A 4 -25.47 -20.21 -17.63
CA THR A 4 -24.59 -20.10 -17.67
C THR A 4 -24.04 -20.03 -17.64
N GLY A 5 -24.32 -20.41 -17.78
CA GLY A 5 -23.47 -20.04 -17.91
C GLY A 5 -23.06 -20.01 -17.90
N LYS A 6 -23.08 -20.10 -17.89
CA LYS A 6 -22.44 -19.82 -18.10
C LYS A 6 -21.72 -19.62 -17.88
N GLY A 7 -21.85 -19.82 -18.00
CA GLY A 7 -20.99 -19.34 -17.99
C GLY A 7 -20.43 -19.30 -17.84
N ALA A 8 -20.39 -19.52 -17.93
CA ALA A 8 -19.54 -19.22 -18.06
C ALA A 8 -18.88 -19.04 -18.11
N SER A 9 -18.80 -19.19 -18.34
CA SER A 9 -18.05 -18.81 -18.67
C SER A 9 -17.35 -18.38 -18.68
N GLY A 10 -17.17 -18.30 -18.85
CA GLY A 10 -16.47 -17.78 -19.09
C GLY A 10 -15.78 -17.34 -18.96
N GLU A 11 -15.66 -16.80 -18.88
CA GLU A 11 -15.11 -16.25 -18.88
C GLU A 11 -14.28 -16.03 -18.69
N GLN A 12 -14.04 -16.11 -18.61
CA GLN A 12 -13.34 -15.83 -18.47
C GLN A 12 -12.50 -15.24 -18.57
N SER A 13 -12.34 -15.15 -18.89
CA SER A 13 -11.56 -14.60 -18.97
C SER A 13 -11.11 -13.83 -18.66
N LYS A 14 -11.21 -13.54 -18.43
CA LYS A 14 -10.95 -12.68 -18.10
C LYS A 14 -10.39 -12.28 -17.19
N PRO A 15 -9.91 -12.15 -17.27
CA PRO A 15 -8.85 -11.89 -16.39
C PRO A 15 -9.14 -10.92 -15.33
N SER A 16 -9.85 -10.03 -15.55
CA SER A 16 -10.14 -9.10 -14.50
C SER A 16 -10.56 -9.87 -13.29
N THR A 17 -10.00 -9.56 -12.16
CA THR A 17 -10.37 -10.18 -10.94
C THR A 17 -11.80 -9.80 -10.60
N PRO A 18 -12.70 -10.76 -10.52
CA PRO A 18 -14.07 -10.41 -10.16
C PRO A 18 -14.16 -9.80 -8.78
N PHE A 19 -13.23 -10.16 -7.90
CA PHE A 19 -13.26 -9.66 -6.54
C PHE A 19 -11.93 -9.01 -6.22
N PRO A 20 -11.91 -7.71 -5.94
CA PRO A 20 -10.68 -7.09 -5.51
C PRO A 20 -10.25 -7.64 -4.14
N TYR A 21 -8.97 -7.49 -3.86
CA TYR A 21 -8.45 -7.85 -2.55
C TYR A 21 -9.02 -6.90 -1.51
N THR A 22 -9.21 -7.42 -0.31
CA THR A 22 -9.56 -6.57 0.84
C THR A 22 -8.30 -5.88 1.33
N VAL A 23 -8.36 -4.57 1.51
CA VAL A 23 -7.20 -3.78 1.93
C VAL A 23 -7.41 -3.31 3.36
N GLU A 24 -6.42 -3.60 4.19
CA GLU A 24 -6.36 -3.17 5.58
C GLU A 24 -5.12 -2.31 5.76
N MET A 25 -5.04 -1.61 6.88
CA MET A 25 -3.89 -0.78 7.18
C MET A 25 -3.43 -1.03 8.60
N THR A 26 -2.12 -0.94 8.81
CA THR A 26 -1.60 -0.89 10.17
C THR A 26 -2.01 0.43 10.81
N ALA A 27 -1.92 0.48 12.13
CA ALA A 27 -2.20 1.74 12.83
C ALA A 27 -1.27 2.85 12.36
N THR A 28 -0.03 2.51 12.08
CA THR A 28 0.94 3.48 11.57
C THR A 28 0.48 4.07 10.24
N ALA A 29 0.08 3.21 9.31
CA ALA A 29 -0.38 3.68 8.00
C ALA A 29 -1.69 4.43 8.11
N GLU A 30 -2.60 3.94 8.93
CA GLU A 30 -3.90 4.59 9.07
C GLU A 30 -3.77 5.99 9.64
N ARG A 31 -2.82 6.19 10.54
CA ARG A 31 -2.62 7.52 11.12
C ARG A 31 -2.22 8.52 10.04
N VAL A 32 -1.31 8.14 9.15
CA VAL A 32 -0.91 9.03 8.06
C VAL A 32 -2.07 9.29 7.12
N TYR A 33 -2.80 8.24 6.77
CA TYR A 33 -3.93 8.35 5.86
C TYR A 33 -4.99 9.31 6.42
N THR A 34 -5.34 9.12 7.69
CA THR A 34 -6.34 9.96 8.34
C THR A 34 -5.88 11.40 8.46
N ASP A 35 -4.60 11.59 8.77
CA ASP A 35 -4.04 12.93 8.90
C ASP A 35 -4.08 13.67 7.56
N LEU A 36 -3.71 13.00 6.48
CA LEU A 36 -3.79 13.61 5.15
C LEU A 36 -5.22 13.94 4.77
N TYR A 37 -6.14 13.04 5.10
CA TYR A 37 -7.56 13.29 4.83
C TYR A 37 -8.02 14.58 5.53
N ARG A 38 -7.71 14.70 6.82
CA ARG A 38 -8.11 15.88 7.57
C ARG A 38 -7.49 17.16 7.02
N LYS A 39 -6.21 17.11 6.70
CA LYS A 39 -5.53 18.29 6.15
C LYS A 39 -6.12 18.67 4.80
N CYS A 40 -6.47 17.71 3.98
CA CYS A 40 -7.10 18.00 2.71
C CYS A 40 -8.47 18.62 2.89
N LYS A 41 -9.28 18.07 3.81
CA LYS A 41 -10.60 18.64 4.06
C LYS A 41 -10.52 20.06 4.57
N THR A 42 -9.57 20.34 5.45
CA THR A 42 -9.36 21.70 5.93
C THR A 42 -8.99 22.63 4.79
N ALA A 43 -8.07 22.19 3.92
CA ALA A 43 -7.65 23.02 2.80
C ALA A 43 -8.82 23.29 1.86
N GLU A 44 -9.65 22.29 1.59
CA GLU A 44 -10.80 22.46 0.72
C GLU A 44 -11.77 23.47 1.32
N SER A 45 -12.00 23.40 2.61
CA SER A 45 -12.94 24.32 3.26
C SER A 45 -12.42 25.75 3.26
N LEU A 46 -11.11 25.93 3.13
CA LEU A 46 -10.49 27.24 3.01
C LEU A 46 -10.33 27.69 1.56
N GLY A 47 -10.86 26.93 0.62
CA GLY A 47 -10.79 27.28 -0.78
C GLY A 47 -9.53 26.86 -1.49
N HIS A 48 -8.79 25.89 -0.92
CA HIS A 48 -7.51 25.45 -1.49
C HIS A 48 -7.52 23.96 -1.83
N PRO A 49 -8.42 23.52 -2.74
CA PRO A 49 -8.48 22.08 -3.09
C PRO A 49 -7.24 21.55 -3.79
N GLU A 50 -6.35 22.45 -4.24
CA GLU A 50 -5.14 22.04 -4.95
C GLU A 50 -3.92 22.07 -4.04
N SER A 51 -4.12 22.10 -2.73
CA SER A 51 -3.00 22.10 -1.79
C SER A 51 -2.19 20.83 -1.92
N ILE A 52 -0.95 20.90 -1.45
CA ILE A 52 -0.07 19.73 -1.49
C ILE A 52 -0.67 18.57 -0.69
N HIS A 53 -1.36 18.87 0.40
CA HIS A 53 -1.96 17.81 1.21
C HIS A 53 -3.10 17.11 0.47
N CYS A 54 -3.89 17.85 -0.31
CA CYS A 54 -4.93 17.23 -1.11
C CYS A 54 -4.34 16.38 -2.23
N LYS A 55 -3.28 16.86 -2.86
CA LYS A 55 -2.62 16.06 -3.88
C LYS A 55 -2.06 14.77 -3.30
N MET A 56 -1.42 14.85 -2.16
CA MET A 56 -0.87 13.66 -1.51
C MET A 56 -1.98 12.71 -1.06
N PHE A 57 -3.06 13.25 -0.49
CA PHE A 57 -4.18 12.41 -0.08
C PHE A 57 -4.76 11.65 -1.27
N HIS A 58 -4.96 12.34 -2.40
CA HIS A 58 -5.55 11.69 -3.56
C HIS A 58 -4.65 10.61 -4.14
N ILE A 59 -3.34 10.79 -4.08
CA ILE A 59 -2.40 9.76 -4.51
C ILE A 59 -2.58 8.51 -3.65
N VAL A 60 -2.61 8.68 -2.35
CA VAL A 60 -2.74 7.54 -1.43
C VAL A 60 -4.11 6.90 -1.58
N GLU A 61 -5.16 7.72 -1.69
CA GLU A 61 -6.51 7.19 -1.84
C GLU A 61 -6.63 6.35 -3.11
N GLU A 62 -6.09 6.84 -4.20
CA GLU A 62 -6.13 6.08 -5.45
C GLU A 62 -5.35 4.78 -5.32
N ALA A 63 -4.19 4.82 -4.68
CA ALA A 63 -3.40 3.61 -4.47
C ALA A 63 -4.18 2.58 -3.67
N VAL A 64 -4.76 3.01 -2.57
CA VAL A 64 -5.43 2.09 -1.65
C VAL A 64 -6.74 1.56 -2.22
N LYS A 65 -7.46 2.38 -2.96
CA LYS A 65 -8.80 2.00 -3.42
C LYS A 65 -8.82 1.42 -4.82
N LYS A 66 -7.87 1.78 -5.67
CA LYS A 66 -7.94 1.40 -7.08
C LYS A 66 -6.76 0.58 -7.57
N ILE A 67 -5.57 0.89 -7.12
CA ILE A 67 -4.38 0.23 -7.65
C ILE A 67 -4.09 -1.06 -6.89
N ILE A 68 -3.93 -0.93 -5.59
CA ILE A 68 -3.53 -2.07 -4.75
C ILE A 68 -4.56 -3.20 -4.74
N PRO A 69 -5.87 -2.92 -4.57
CA PRO A 69 -6.82 -4.03 -4.48
C PRO A 69 -6.93 -4.86 -5.75
N HIS A 70 -6.59 -4.27 -6.88
CA HIS A 70 -6.78 -4.96 -8.15
C HIS A 70 -5.56 -5.71 -8.63
N ASP A 71 -4.36 -5.35 -8.16
CA ASP A 71 -3.15 -6.06 -8.56
C ASP A 71 -2.05 -5.88 -7.53
N PRO A 72 -2.25 -6.37 -6.30
CA PRO A 72 -1.30 -6.10 -5.22
C PRO A 72 0.01 -6.86 -5.34
N LEU A 73 0.08 -7.86 -6.20
CA LEU A 73 1.27 -8.69 -6.34
C LEU A 73 2.03 -8.38 -7.63
N ASN A 74 1.75 -7.23 -8.23
CA ASN A 74 2.42 -6.83 -9.46
C ASN A 74 3.92 -6.67 -9.21
N LYS A 75 4.70 -7.36 -10.03
CA LYS A 75 6.15 -7.41 -9.84
C LYS A 75 6.82 -6.05 -10.03
N THR A 76 6.17 -5.14 -10.75
CA THR A 76 6.75 -3.80 -10.93
C THR A 76 6.83 -3.04 -9.62
N HIS A 77 6.05 -3.45 -8.62
CA HIS A 77 6.06 -2.82 -7.32
C HIS A 77 6.86 -3.60 -6.27
N ALA A 78 7.42 -4.75 -6.65
CA ALA A 78 8.10 -5.61 -5.68
C ALA A 78 9.45 -5.03 -5.30
N LEU A 79 9.75 -5.05 -4.02
CA LEU A 79 11.07 -4.68 -3.52
C LEU A 79 11.99 -5.89 -3.57
N ARG A 80 13.28 -5.65 -3.38
CA ARG A 80 14.29 -6.70 -3.55
C ARG A 80 15.07 -6.90 -2.25
N GLY A 81 15.88 -7.96 -2.24
CA GLY A 81 16.78 -8.23 -1.13
C GLY A 81 16.01 -8.60 0.11
N ASN A 82 16.44 -8.01 1.22
CA ASN A 82 15.82 -8.30 2.51
C ASN A 82 14.42 -7.70 2.64
N LEU A 83 13.97 -6.95 1.65
CA LEU A 83 12.61 -6.44 1.60
C LEU A 83 11.73 -7.20 0.61
N SER A 84 12.20 -8.35 0.12
CA SER A 84 11.39 -9.20 -0.74
C SER A 84 10.09 -9.57 -0.02
N ASN A 85 9.05 -9.75 -0.79
CA ASN A 85 7.67 -9.99 -0.31
C ASN A 85 6.98 -8.73 0.16
N ILE A 86 7.63 -7.59 0.02
CA ILE A 86 7.04 -6.30 0.32
C ILE A 86 6.95 -5.52 -0.99
N PHE A 87 5.86 -4.81 -1.16
CA PHE A 87 5.59 -4.06 -2.39
C PHE A 87 5.56 -2.58 -2.08
N ARG A 88 5.85 -1.77 -3.08
CA ARG A 88 5.90 -0.33 -2.92
C ARG A 88 5.34 0.37 -4.14
N LEU A 89 4.52 1.38 -3.90
CA LEU A 89 4.15 2.35 -4.92
C LEU A 89 4.84 3.66 -4.58
N ARG A 90 5.52 4.22 -5.56
CA ARG A 90 6.17 5.51 -5.41
C ARG A 90 5.54 6.47 -6.41
N LYS A 91 4.98 7.54 -5.92
CA LYS A 91 4.41 8.56 -6.80
C LYS A 91 4.64 9.91 -6.16
N GLY A 92 5.39 10.75 -6.85
CA GLY A 92 5.78 12.03 -6.28
C GLY A 92 6.52 11.84 -4.97
N ARG A 93 6.01 12.48 -3.96
CA ARG A 93 6.60 12.41 -2.62
C ARG A 93 6.05 11.28 -1.77
N MET A 94 5.07 10.55 -2.32
CA MET A 94 4.41 9.51 -1.53
C MET A 94 5.04 8.16 -1.80
N ARG A 95 5.11 7.38 -0.74
CA ARG A 95 5.47 5.97 -0.82
C ARG A 95 4.48 5.19 -0.01
N VAL A 96 3.93 4.16 -0.61
CA VAL A 96 2.97 3.27 0.05
C VAL A 96 3.56 1.88 -0.03
N MET A 97 3.67 1.22 1.12
CA MET A 97 4.26 -0.12 1.16
C MET A 97 3.27 -1.09 1.74
N TRP A 98 3.19 -2.28 1.15
CA TRP A 98 2.19 -3.25 1.56
C TRP A 98 2.70 -4.67 1.39
N ILE A 99 1.99 -5.58 2.05
CA ILE A 99 2.12 -7.02 1.85
C ILE A 99 0.78 -7.56 1.41
N ALA A 100 0.78 -8.72 0.77
CA ALA A 100 -0.45 -9.28 0.25
C ALA A 100 -0.41 -10.80 0.34
N SER A 101 -1.60 -11.39 0.47
CA SER A 101 -1.77 -12.83 0.43
C SER A 101 -2.79 -13.17 -0.64
N SER A 102 -2.34 -13.87 -1.69
CA SER A 102 -3.26 -14.29 -2.74
C SER A 102 -4.22 -15.34 -2.22
N ALA A 103 -3.75 -16.22 -1.32
CA ALA A 103 -4.59 -17.26 -0.77
C ALA A 103 -5.74 -16.69 0.06
N ARG A 104 -5.48 -15.64 0.80
CA ARG A 104 -6.48 -15.01 1.65
C ARG A 104 -7.16 -13.82 0.98
N ARG A 105 -6.67 -13.40 -0.15
CA ARG A 105 -7.12 -12.23 -0.91
C ARG A 105 -7.18 -11.00 -0.02
N ARG A 106 -6.13 -10.81 0.73
CA ARG A 106 -5.99 -9.70 1.67
C ARG A 106 -4.70 -8.96 1.42
N VAL A 107 -4.75 -7.67 1.62
CA VAL A 107 -3.59 -6.78 1.55
C VAL A 107 -3.54 -6.01 2.86
N CYS A 108 -2.34 -5.82 3.39
CA CYS A 108 -2.16 -4.91 4.50
C CYS A 108 -1.17 -3.83 4.10
N VAL A 109 -1.62 -2.59 4.11
CA VAL A 109 -0.74 -1.45 3.90
C VAL A 109 0.01 -1.24 5.21
N LEU A 110 1.32 -1.46 5.16
CA LEU A 110 2.16 -1.39 6.35
C LEU A 110 2.58 0.02 6.68
N PHE A 111 2.84 0.83 5.66
CA PHE A 111 3.56 2.07 5.85
C PHE A 111 3.21 3.04 4.74
N ILE A 112 2.94 4.28 5.11
CA ILE A 112 2.73 5.36 4.17
C ILE A 112 3.68 6.46 4.58
N SER A 113 4.49 6.93 3.64
CA SER A 113 5.47 7.98 3.92
C SER A 113 5.28 9.13 2.96
N GLU A 114 5.19 10.33 3.51
CA GLU A 114 5.25 11.54 2.71
C GLU A 114 6.67 12.08 2.84
N THR A 115 7.44 11.93 1.79
CA THR A 115 8.82 12.39 1.84
C THR A 115 8.87 13.86 1.48
N LEU A 116 8.61 14.70 2.45
CA LEU A 116 8.81 16.13 2.29
C LEU A 116 10.25 16.46 2.68
N ARG A 117 11.18 15.76 2.06
CA ARG A 117 12.58 15.93 2.40
C ARG A 117 13.09 17.26 1.89
N LYS A 118 13.71 17.99 2.78
CA LYS A 118 14.45 19.15 2.38
C LYS A 118 15.89 18.72 2.13
N GLU A 119 16.59 19.53 1.36
CA GLU A 119 17.98 19.27 1.12
C GLU A 119 18.72 19.16 2.44
N GLY A 120 19.51 18.11 2.58
CA GLY A 120 20.23 17.85 3.83
C GLY A 120 19.47 17.03 4.84
N ASP A 121 18.20 16.77 4.59
CA ASP A 121 17.42 15.91 5.47
C ASP A 121 17.92 14.48 5.35
N LYS A 122 18.23 13.87 6.48
CA LYS A 122 18.78 12.52 6.50
C LYS A 122 17.71 11.46 6.70
N SER A 123 16.46 11.85 6.83
CA SER A 123 15.38 10.89 6.99
C SER A 123 15.14 10.17 5.67
N ASP A 124 15.40 8.87 5.68
CA ASP A 124 15.17 8.02 4.52
C ASP A 124 13.97 7.15 4.83
N PRO A 125 12.88 7.25 4.03
CA PRO A 125 11.70 6.44 4.32
C PRO A 125 11.97 4.95 4.34
N TYR A 126 12.95 4.48 3.58
CA TYR A 126 13.25 3.06 3.58
C TYR A 126 13.98 2.65 4.86
N GLU A 127 14.83 3.52 5.39
CA GLU A 127 15.47 3.25 6.66
C GLU A 127 14.46 3.26 7.81
N ILE A 128 13.55 4.21 7.78
CA ILE A 128 12.49 4.26 8.78
C ILE A 128 11.65 3.00 8.71
N PHE A 129 11.30 2.59 7.50
CA PHE A 129 10.51 1.37 7.30
C PHE A 129 11.26 0.14 7.82
N GLU A 130 12.56 0.03 7.51
CA GLU A 130 13.35 -1.12 7.97
C GLU A 130 13.48 -1.13 9.49
N ASP A 131 13.62 0.04 10.10
CA ASP A 131 13.68 0.11 11.56
C ASP A 131 12.38 -0.37 12.18
N LEU A 132 11.24 0.02 11.60
CA LEU A 132 9.95 -0.45 12.09
C LEU A 132 9.82 -1.96 11.92
N LEU A 133 10.26 -2.46 10.77
CA LEU A 133 10.20 -3.89 10.49
C LEU A 133 11.06 -4.66 11.48
N ASP A 134 12.28 -4.17 11.74
CA ASP A 134 13.20 -4.82 12.67
C ASP A 134 12.71 -4.76 14.12
N SER A 135 11.97 -3.71 14.47
CA SER A 135 11.46 -3.56 15.83
C SER A 135 10.23 -4.42 16.10
N GLY A 136 9.69 -5.09 15.07
CA GLY A 136 8.52 -5.91 15.23
C GLY A 136 7.20 -5.17 15.02
N ALA A 137 7.26 -3.93 14.57
CA ALA A 137 6.05 -3.13 14.42
C ALA A 137 5.05 -3.75 13.44
N PHE A 138 5.54 -4.55 12.49
CA PHE A 138 4.69 -5.15 11.46
C PHE A 138 4.51 -6.65 11.64
N ASP A 139 5.00 -7.23 12.74
CA ASP A 139 4.98 -8.68 12.92
C ASP A 139 3.57 -9.25 12.89
N GLN A 140 2.63 -8.57 13.51
CA GLN A 140 1.25 -9.04 13.53
C GLN A 140 0.66 -9.10 12.13
N ALA A 141 0.89 -8.06 11.33
CA ALA A 141 0.37 -8.02 9.98
C ALA A 141 0.99 -9.12 9.12
N LEU A 142 2.30 -9.31 9.24
CA LEU A 142 2.98 -10.38 8.51
C LEU A 142 2.40 -11.74 8.86
N LYS A 143 2.19 -11.97 10.15
CA LYS A 143 1.67 -13.23 10.62
C LYS A 143 0.24 -13.47 10.11
N GLU A 144 -0.59 -12.44 10.18
CA GLU A 144 -1.98 -12.58 9.75
C GLU A 144 -2.11 -12.90 8.28
N LEU A 145 -1.22 -12.36 7.46
CA LEU A 145 -1.26 -12.62 6.03
C LEU A 145 -0.40 -13.82 5.62
N GLY A 146 0.31 -14.42 6.56
CA GLY A 146 1.16 -15.55 6.24
C GLY A 146 2.34 -15.17 5.37
N VAL A 147 2.79 -13.94 5.46
CA VAL A 147 3.92 -13.44 4.68
C VAL A 147 5.17 -13.54 5.54
N LYS A 148 6.20 -14.19 4.99
CA LYS A 148 7.46 -14.30 5.70
C LYS A 148 8.38 -13.18 5.28
N ARG A 149 9.09 -12.65 6.24
CA ARG A 149 10.11 -11.68 5.96
C ARG A 149 11.31 -12.39 5.33
N ALA A 150 11.87 -11.79 4.28
CA ALA A 150 13.05 -12.35 3.67
C ALA A 150 14.22 -12.31 4.66
N ALA A 151 15.09 -13.32 4.59
CA ALA A 151 16.23 -13.38 5.49
C ALA A 151 17.15 -12.19 5.21
N ALA A 152 17.64 -11.58 6.26
CA ALA A 152 18.60 -10.50 6.13
C ALA A 152 19.94 -11.07 5.69
N LEU A 153 20.51 -10.45 4.66
CA LEU A 153 21.72 -10.99 4.07
C LEU A 153 22.99 -10.62 4.85
N HIS A 154 22.87 -9.64 5.70
CA HIS A 154 24.04 -9.07 6.36
C HIS A 154 24.15 -9.47 7.83
N LYS A 155 23.51 -10.51 8.18
CA LYS A 155 23.57 -10.97 9.56
C LYS A 155 24.94 -11.43 9.97
#